data_146e72eb1e9edeca72b0370c49346225
#
_entry.id   146e72eb1e9edeca72b0370c49346225
#
_cell.length_a   1.000
_cell.length_b   1.000
_cell.length_c   1.000
_cell.angle_alpha   90.00
_cell.angle_beta   90.00
_cell.angle_gamma   90.00
#
_symmetry.space_group_name_H-M   'P 1'
#
loop_
_entity.id
_entity.type
_entity.pdbx_description
1 polymer ?
#
loop_
_entity_poly.entity_id
_entity_poly.type
_entity_poly.pdbx_seq_one_letter_code
_entity_poly.pdbx_strand_id
1 'polypeptide(L)'
;MAIEAGVRRIVVGVDGSAESVAALRWACREASLRAAEVLAVLALESACHQVASYAVPAPRQSGGSWGAARDVLRRSVSEALGLFPGVSVRTEIAEGLAARVLLDLAADADMLVLGRNSSGPDPYRAAGPVIRVCLRAARCPVVIIGAVDAPQEDHVPESWQHALQGSGAAR
;
A
#
# COMPACT_ATOMS: atom_id res chain seq x y z
N MET A 1 32.17 -11.41 -6.93
CA MET A 1 30.96 -11.57 -7.73
C MET A 1 30.08 -10.37 -7.41
N ALA A 2 30.05 -9.37 -8.29
CA ALA A 2 29.13 -8.24 -8.13
C ALA A 2 27.72 -8.77 -8.38
N ILE A 3 26.86 -8.73 -7.37
CA ILE A 3 25.43 -8.89 -7.52
C ILE A 3 25.02 -7.67 -8.36
N GLU A 4 24.62 -7.89 -9.61
CA GLU A 4 23.95 -6.85 -10.39
C GLU A 4 22.78 -6.38 -9.53
N ALA A 5 22.90 -5.16 -9.03
CA ALA A 5 21.81 -4.52 -8.29
C ALA A 5 20.72 -4.23 -9.32
N GLY A 6 19.81 -5.19 -9.50
CA GLY A 6 18.57 -4.96 -10.24
C GLY A 6 17.92 -3.68 -9.72
N VAL A 7 17.26 -2.93 -10.59
CA VAL A 7 16.54 -1.72 -10.21
C VAL A 7 15.57 -2.08 -9.09
N ARG A 8 15.82 -1.55 -7.89
CA ARG A 8 14.93 -1.76 -6.74
C ARG A 8 13.58 -1.18 -7.05
N ARG A 9 12.53 -1.96 -6.84
CA ARG A 9 11.16 -1.56 -7.16
C ARG A 9 10.23 -1.74 -5.98
N ILE A 10 9.44 -0.70 -5.70
CA ILE A 10 8.36 -0.71 -4.72
C ILE A 10 7.03 -0.60 -5.47
N VAL A 11 6.18 -1.61 -5.37
CA VAL A 11 4.84 -1.61 -5.98
C VAL A 11 3.83 -1.06 -4.97
N VAL A 12 2.95 -0.16 -5.40
CA VAL A 12 1.92 0.46 -4.55
C VAL A 12 0.55 0.30 -5.19
N GLY A 13 -0.40 -0.26 -4.45
CA GLY A 13 -1.80 -0.27 -4.86
C GLY A 13 -2.47 1.07 -4.62
N VAL A 14 -3.07 1.66 -5.65
CA VAL A 14 -3.74 2.96 -5.61
C VAL A 14 -5.20 2.79 -6.05
N ASP A 15 -6.14 3.25 -5.24
CA ASP A 15 -7.58 3.26 -5.53
C ASP A 15 -8.20 4.67 -5.43
N GLY A 16 -7.38 5.68 -5.13
CA GLY A 16 -7.80 7.06 -4.93
C GLY A 16 -8.29 7.39 -3.53
N SER A 17 -8.29 6.44 -2.60
CA SER A 17 -8.56 6.69 -1.19
C SER A 17 -7.42 7.46 -0.52
N ALA A 18 -7.72 8.14 0.59
CA ALA A 18 -6.71 8.84 1.39
C ALA A 18 -5.62 7.88 1.90
N GLU A 19 -6.01 6.66 2.23
CA GLU A 19 -5.12 5.60 2.69
C GLU A 19 -4.17 5.13 1.58
N SER A 20 -4.65 5.01 0.34
CA SER A 20 -3.80 4.67 -0.79
C SER A 20 -2.82 5.80 -1.14
N VAL A 21 -3.22 7.06 -0.96
CA VAL A 21 -2.32 8.22 -1.09
C VAL A 21 -1.28 8.23 0.02
N ALA A 22 -1.67 7.92 1.27
CA ALA A 22 -0.73 7.78 2.39
C ALA A 22 0.29 6.64 2.14
N ALA A 23 -0.18 5.51 1.61
CA ALA A 23 0.68 4.40 1.19
C ALA A 23 1.69 4.83 0.10
N LEU A 24 1.24 5.59 -0.87
CA LEU A 24 2.09 6.11 -1.93
C LEU A 24 3.14 7.11 -1.40
N ARG A 25 2.76 8.00 -0.49
CA ARG A 25 3.71 8.91 0.19
C ARG A 25 4.77 8.15 0.97
N TRP A 26 4.35 7.14 1.72
CA TRP A 26 5.27 6.27 2.45
C TRP A 26 6.24 5.56 1.51
N ALA A 27 5.73 5.00 0.40
CA ALA A 27 6.55 4.34 -0.61
C ALA A 27 7.55 5.29 -1.29
N CYS A 28 7.15 6.53 -1.58
CA CYS A 28 8.07 7.55 -2.10
C CYS A 28 9.19 7.88 -1.09
N ARG A 29 8.87 7.98 0.20
CA ARG A 29 9.87 8.17 1.25
C ARG A 29 10.87 7.00 1.28
N GLU A 30 10.38 5.76 1.30
CA GLU A 30 11.23 4.56 1.27
C GLU A 30 12.08 4.50 0.00
N ALA A 31 11.49 4.83 -1.16
CA ALA A 31 12.21 4.86 -2.42
C ALA A 31 13.35 5.88 -2.43
N SER A 32 13.14 7.06 -1.83
CA SER A 32 14.19 8.08 -1.70
C SER A 32 15.37 7.60 -0.86
N LEU A 33 15.11 6.81 0.20
CA LEU A 33 16.15 6.27 1.09
C LEU A 33 16.90 5.09 0.48
N ARG A 34 16.25 4.34 -0.42
CA ARG A 34 16.79 3.08 -0.99
C ARG A 34 17.28 3.22 -2.43
N ALA A 35 17.17 4.41 -3.02
CA ALA A 35 17.37 4.64 -4.45
C ALA A 35 16.55 3.66 -5.30
N ALA A 36 15.25 3.50 -4.95
CA ALA A 36 14.31 2.63 -5.61
C ALA A 36 13.36 3.40 -6.53
N GLU A 37 12.75 2.69 -7.47
CA GLU A 37 11.65 3.18 -8.30
C GLU A 37 10.31 2.80 -7.65
N VAL A 38 9.31 3.68 -7.71
CA VAL A 38 7.94 3.38 -7.29
C VAL A 38 7.09 3.07 -8.51
N LEU A 39 6.35 1.95 -8.47
CA LEU A 39 5.31 1.61 -9.45
C LEU A 39 3.95 1.75 -8.79
N ALA A 40 3.23 2.83 -9.11
CA ALA A 40 1.87 3.09 -8.64
C ALA A 40 0.86 2.38 -9.57
N VAL A 41 0.09 1.45 -9.03
CA VAL A 41 -0.79 0.55 -9.78
C VAL A 41 -2.24 0.79 -9.40
N LEU A 42 -3.09 1.01 -10.40
CA LEU A 42 -4.55 1.02 -10.25
C LEU A 42 -5.15 -0.12 -11.07
N ALA A 43 -5.85 -1.03 -10.40
CA ALA A 43 -6.55 -2.12 -11.05
C ALA A 43 -7.98 -1.71 -11.42
N LEU A 44 -8.36 -1.94 -12.67
CA LEU A 44 -9.72 -1.79 -13.16
C LEU A 44 -10.42 -3.14 -13.16
N GLU A 45 -11.41 -3.30 -12.28
CA GLU A 45 -12.25 -4.50 -12.29
C GLU A 45 -13.35 -4.35 -13.34
N SER A 46 -13.29 -5.16 -14.40
CA SER A 46 -14.36 -5.24 -15.39
C SER A 46 -15.63 -5.83 -14.79
N ALA A 47 -16.78 -5.31 -15.20
CA ALA A 47 -18.09 -5.80 -14.76
C ALA A 47 -18.28 -7.32 -14.96
N CYS A 48 -17.58 -7.93 -15.91
CA CYS A 48 -17.62 -9.39 -16.15
C CYS A 48 -17.05 -10.23 -15.00
N HIS A 49 -16.18 -9.68 -14.16
CA HIS A 49 -15.58 -10.42 -13.03
C HIS A 49 -16.44 -10.37 -11.76
N GLN A 50 -17.53 -9.58 -11.77
CA GLN A 50 -18.39 -9.39 -10.61
C GLN A 50 -19.44 -10.52 -10.41
N VAL A 51 -19.59 -11.43 -11.36
CA VAL A 51 -20.69 -12.44 -11.37
C VAL A 51 -20.42 -13.65 -10.47
N ALA A 52 -19.24 -13.79 -9.88
CA ALA A 52 -18.85 -14.99 -9.13
C ALA A 52 -18.82 -14.83 -7.60
N SER A 53 -19.40 -13.79 -7.02
CA SER A 53 -19.41 -13.64 -5.56
C SER A 53 -20.84 -13.48 -5.04
N TYR A 54 -21.34 -14.52 -4.37
CA TYR A 54 -22.56 -14.49 -3.56
C TYR A 54 -22.39 -13.61 -2.31
N ALA A 55 -22.21 -12.32 -2.51
CA ALA A 55 -22.24 -11.34 -1.44
C ALA A 55 -23.02 -10.13 -1.90
N VAL A 56 -23.97 -9.71 -1.07
CA VAL A 56 -24.83 -8.54 -1.25
C VAL A 56 -24.02 -7.36 -1.82
N PRO A 57 -24.43 -6.77 -2.94
CA PRO A 57 -23.68 -5.68 -3.55
C PRO A 57 -23.79 -4.45 -2.64
N ALA A 58 -22.71 -4.11 -1.96
CA ALA A 58 -22.51 -2.71 -1.60
C ALA A 58 -22.41 -1.89 -2.89
N PRO A 59 -22.91 -0.64 -2.95
CA PRO A 59 -22.81 0.17 -4.14
C PRO A 59 -21.34 0.46 -4.44
N ARG A 60 -20.73 -0.45 -5.22
CA ARG A 60 -19.40 -0.26 -5.78
C ARG A 60 -19.58 0.61 -7.00
N GLN A 61 -18.78 1.64 -7.10
CA GLN A 61 -18.67 2.45 -8.32
C GLN A 61 -18.11 1.54 -9.42
N SER A 62 -19.03 0.85 -10.08
CA SER A 62 -18.76 -0.09 -11.15
C SER A 62 -18.34 0.67 -12.39
N GLY A 63 -17.19 0.31 -12.97
CA GLY A 63 -16.82 0.73 -14.31
C GLY A 63 -16.28 2.16 -14.39
N GLY A 64 -15.29 2.49 -13.61
CA GLY A 64 -14.46 3.66 -13.90
C GLY A 64 -13.88 3.51 -15.30
N SER A 65 -14.15 4.49 -16.19
CA SER A 65 -13.51 4.51 -17.49
C SER A 65 -11.99 4.63 -17.31
N TRP A 66 -11.21 4.14 -18.27
CA TRP A 66 -9.75 4.30 -18.30
C TRP A 66 -9.31 5.76 -18.07
N GLY A 67 -10.12 6.72 -18.53
CA GLY A 67 -9.91 8.16 -18.31
C GLY A 67 -10.01 8.52 -16.82
N ALA A 68 -11.07 8.08 -16.14
CA ALA A 68 -11.25 8.35 -14.72
C ALA A 68 -10.14 7.69 -13.87
N ALA A 69 -9.74 6.46 -14.20
CA ALA A 69 -8.63 5.77 -13.53
C ALA A 69 -7.31 6.52 -13.70
N ARG A 70 -7.04 7.03 -14.90
CA ARG A 70 -5.85 7.83 -15.18
C ARG A 70 -5.85 9.13 -14.38
N ASP A 71 -7.00 9.78 -14.24
CA ASP A 71 -7.13 11.02 -13.47
C ASP A 71 -6.96 10.79 -11.97
N VAL A 72 -7.49 9.68 -11.45
CA VAL A 72 -7.28 9.25 -10.05
C VAL A 72 -5.78 9.03 -9.80
N LEU A 73 -5.15 8.21 -10.63
CA LEU A 73 -3.75 7.84 -10.47
C LEU A 73 -2.83 9.07 -10.59
N ARG A 74 -3.08 9.94 -11.57
CA ARG A 74 -2.34 11.20 -11.75
C ARG A 74 -2.45 12.11 -10.52
N ARG A 75 -3.66 12.30 -9.96
CA ARG A 75 -3.87 13.12 -8.75
C ARG A 75 -3.14 12.54 -7.55
N SER A 76 -3.29 11.24 -7.31
CA SER A 76 -2.63 10.55 -6.20
C SER A 76 -1.11 10.67 -6.27
N VAL A 77 -0.54 10.48 -7.48
CA VAL A 77 0.91 10.61 -7.69
C VAL A 77 1.38 12.06 -7.52
N SER A 78 0.65 13.04 -8.08
CA SER A 78 0.99 14.45 -7.92
C SER A 78 0.98 14.88 -6.47
N GLU A 79 0.01 14.41 -5.69
CA GLU A 79 -0.10 14.69 -4.26
C GLU A 79 1.05 14.06 -3.45
N ALA A 80 1.45 12.84 -3.79
CA ALA A 80 2.55 12.16 -3.11
C ALA A 80 3.92 12.76 -3.47
N LEU A 81 4.16 13.05 -4.76
CA LEU A 81 5.43 13.57 -5.25
C LEU A 81 5.74 15.01 -4.80
N GLY A 82 4.73 15.79 -4.43
CA GLY A 82 4.95 17.15 -3.91
C GLY A 82 5.94 17.22 -2.75
N LEU A 83 6.09 16.12 -2.01
CA LEU A 83 7.01 16.00 -0.88
C LEU A 83 8.36 15.33 -1.24
N PHE A 84 8.44 14.66 -2.40
CA PHE A 84 9.60 13.84 -2.80
C PHE A 84 9.94 14.02 -4.29
N PRO A 85 10.36 15.23 -4.73
CA PRO A 85 10.50 15.55 -6.16
C PRO A 85 11.60 14.76 -6.89
N GLY A 86 12.50 14.11 -6.15
CA GLY A 86 13.62 13.32 -6.72
C GLY A 86 13.29 11.84 -6.92
N VAL A 87 12.09 11.38 -6.56
CA VAL A 87 11.73 9.96 -6.66
C VAL A 87 11.14 9.66 -8.04
N SER A 88 11.63 8.59 -8.67
CA SER A 88 11.05 8.08 -9.91
C SER A 88 9.76 7.32 -9.61
N VAL A 89 8.62 7.83 -10.10
CA VAL A 89 7.33 7.17 -9.98
C VAL A 89 6.79 6.85 -11.37
N ARG A 90 6.58 5.56 -11.64
CA ARG A 90 5.88 5.06 -12.83
C ARG A 90 4.44 4.72 -12.45
N THR A 91 3.55 4.82 -13.42
CA THR A 91 2.13 4.54 -13.21
C THR A 91 1.67 3.44 -14.15
N GLU A 92 0.86 2.53 -13.64
CA GLU A 92 0.26 1.46 -14.41
C GLU A 92 -1.22 1.31 -14.08
N ILE A 93 -2.03 1.15 -15.12
CA ILE A 93 -3.44 0.80 -15.01
C ILE A 93 -3.59 -0.55 -15.68
N ALA A 94 -4.02 -1.55 -14.92
CA ALA A 94 -4.22 -2.90 -15.44
C ALA A 94 -5.65 -3.37 -15.20
N GLU A 95 -6.20 -4.09 -16.15
CA GLU A 95 -7.54 -4.69 -16.04
C GLU A 95 -7.48 -6.03 -15.33
N GLY A 96 -8.34 -6.24 -14.34
CA GLY A 96 -8.43 -7.48 -13.60
C GLY A 96 -8.76 -7.30 -12.12
N LEU A 97 -8.79 -8.41 -11.40
CA LEU A 97 -8.95 -8.40 -9.94
C LEU A 97 -7.74 -7.73 -9.28
N ALA A 98 -7.99 -6.72 -8.46
CA ALA A 98 -6.94 -5.90 -7.87
C ALA A 98 -5.83 -6.72 -7.19
N ALA A 99 -6.19 -7.72 -6.38
CA ALA A 99 -5.21 -8.56 -5.71
C ALA A 99 -4.32 -9.32 -6.70
N ARG A 100 -4.89 -9.83 -7.81
CA ARG A 100 -4.13 -10.57 -8.81
C ARG A 100 -3.17 -9.67 -9.57
N VAL A 101 -3.67 -8.52 -10.05
CA VAL A 101 -2.84 -7.52 -10.73
C VAL A 101 -1.65 -7.10 -9.87
N LEU A 102 -1.92 -6.79 -8.58
CA LEU A 102 -0.87 -6.39 -7.65
C LEU A 102 0.15 -7.49 -7.39
N LEU A 103 -0.28 -8.74 -7.23
CA LEU A 103 0.62 -9.88 -7.02
C LEU A 103 1.48 -10.18 -8.24
N ASP A 104 0.90 -10.08 -9.44
CA ASP A 104 1.63 -10.34 -10.69
C ASP A 104 2.72 -9.25 -10.89
N LEU A 105 2.39 -7.96 -10.66
CA LEU A 105 3.34 -6.85 -10.80
C LEU A 105 4.36 -6.78 -9.65
N ALA A 106 4.04 -7.32 -8.48
CA ALA A 106 4.93 -7.37 -7.33
C ALA A 106 5.79 -8.66 -7.27
N ALA A 107 5.68 -9.56 -8.25
CA ALA A 107 6.38 -10.85 -8.22
C ALA A 107 7.90 -10.72 -8.08
N ASP A 108 8.48 -9.70 -8.75
CA ASP A 108 9.91 -9.39 -8.75
C ASP A 108 10.20 -8.03 -8.09
N ALA A 109 9.28 -7.53 -7.26
CA ALA A 109 9.47 -6.29 -6.52
C ALA A 109 10.14 -6.55 -5.16
N ASP A 110 10.83 -5.52 -4.65
CA ASP A 110 11.40 -5.58 -3.30
C ASP A 110 10.32 -5.47 -2.22
N MET A 111 9.14 -4.90 -2.57
CA MET A 111 8.09 -4.63 -1.60
C MET A 111 6.76 -4.30 -2.30
N LEU A 112 5.66 -4.73 -1.69
CA LEU A 112 4.30 -4.32 -2.03
C LEU A 112 3.73 -3.46 -0.90
N VAL A 113 3.22 -2.26 -1.21
CA VAL A 113 2.66 -1.32 -0.23
C VAL A 113 1.18 -1.11 -0.51
N LEU A 114 0.35 -1.21 0.50
CA LEU A 114 -1.10 -1.09 0.40
C LEU A 114 -1.65 -0.16 1.48
N GLY A 115 -2.59 0.69 1.12
CA GLY A 115 -3.37 1.48 2.06
C GLY A 115 -4.46 0.63 2.71
N ARG A 116 -4.67 0.79 3.99
CA ARG A 116 -5.74 0.14 4.74
C ARG A 116 -6.82 1.14 5.10
N ASN A 117 -7.99 1.00 4.47
CA ASN A 117 -9.18 1.71 4.93
C ASN A 117 -9.67 1.01 6.21
N SER A 118 -9.37 1.59 7.37
CA SER A 118 -9.69 1.00 8.65
C SER A 118 -10.67 1.85 9.43
N SER A 119 -11.89 1.38 9.48
CA SER A 119 -12.86 1.79 10.50
C SER A 119 -13.07 0.60 11.45
N GLY A 120 -12.17 0.39 12.42
CA GLY A 120 -12.36 -0.67 13.39
C GLY A 120 -11.14 -0.98 14.28
N PRO A 121 -11.39 -1.44 15.52
CA PRO A 121 -10.34 -1.69 16.52
C PRO A 121 -9.47 -2.93 16.23
N ASP A 122 -9.90 -3.81 15.32
CA ASP A 122 -9.17 -5.03 14.99
C ASP A 122 -8.44 -4.87 13.64
N PRO A 123 -7.10 -4.78 13.64
CA PRO A 123 -6.33 -4.60 12.42
C PRO A 123 -6.47 -5.75 11.41
N TYR A 124 -6.75 -6.97 11.86
CA TYR A 124 -6.96 -8.13 11.00
C TYR A 124 -8.34 -8.16 10.34
N ARG A 125 -9.37 -7.74 11.05
CA ARG A 125 -10.74 -7.66 10.52
C ARG A 125 -10.94 -6.46 9.62
N ALA A 126 -10.20 -5.38 9.85
CA ALA A 126 -10.20 -4.18 9.03
C ALA A 126 -9.44 -4.35 7.69
N ALA A 127 -8.67 -5.42 7.53
CA ALA A 127 -8.01 -5.71 6.27
C ALA A 127 -9.03 -6.14 5.20
N GLY A 128 -9.20 -5.31 4.18
CA GLY A 128 -10.05 -5.60 3.04
C GLY A 128 -9.64 -6.88 2.28
N PRO A 129 -10.49 -7.37 1.37
CA PRO A 129 -10.23 -8.63 0.66
C PRO A 129 -8.92 -8.61 -0.14
N VAL A 130 -8.57 -7.50 -0.76
CA VAL A 130 -7.30 -7.33 -1.51
C VAL A 130 -6.10 -7.53 -0.60
N ILE A 131 -6.07 -6.86 0.56
CA ILE A 131 -4.98 -6.96 1.53
C ILE A 131 -4.82 -8.41 2.01
N ARG A 132 -5.92 -9.07 2.36
CA ARG A 132 -5.87 -10.47 2.84
C ARG A 132 -5.32 -11.43 1.81
N VAL A 133 -5.65 -11.26 0.53
CA VAL A 133 -5.11 -12.08 -0.54
C VAL A 133 -3.63 -11.78 -0.74
N CYS A 134 -3.24 -10.50 -0.78
CA CYS A 134 -1.84 -10.12 -0.93
C CYS A 134 -0.97 -10.63 0.22
N LEU A 135 -1.43 -10.54 1.48
CA LEU A 135 -0.70 -11.06 2.65
C LEU A 135 -0.44 -12.58 2.59
N ARG A 136 -1.33 -13.33 1.92
CA ARG A 136 -1.20 -14.79 1.79
C ARG A 136 -0.34 -15.24 0.63
N ALA A 137 -0.31 -14.46 -0.46
CA ALA A 137 0.20 -14.92 -1.75
C ALA A 137 1.39 -14.11 -2.28
N ALA A 138 1.73 -12.97 -1.66
CA ALA A 138 2.86 -12.17 -2.10
C ALA A 138 4.20 -12.91 -1.91
N ARG A 139 5.10 -12.73 -2.88
CA ARG A 139 6.46 -13.27 -2.85
C ARG A 139 7.47 -12.28 -2.28
N CYS A 140 7.05 -11.04 -2.05
CA CYS A 140 7.82 -9.98 -1.44
C CYS A 140 7.18 -9.53 -0.12
N PRO A 141 7.89 -8.79 0.74
CA PRO A 141 7.31 -8.14 1.91
C PRO A 141 6.11 -7.27 1.56
N VAL A 142 5.03 -7.37 2.35
CA VAL A 142 3.82 -6.54 2.21
C VAL A 142 3.76 -5.55 3.37
N VAL A 143 3.72 -4.27 3.04
CA VAL A 143 3.59 -3.17 4.00
C VAL A 143 2.18 -2.61 3.94
N ILE A 144 1.54 -2.51 5.09
CA ILE A 144 0.18 -1.98 5.22
C ILE A 144 0.24 -0.63 5.92
N ILE A 145 -0.23 0.41 5.24
CA ILE A 145 -0.31 1.77 5.79
C ILE A 145 -1.76 2.02 6.22
N GLY A 146 -1.96 2.22 7.52
CA GLY A 146 -3.24 2.68 8.07
C GLY A 146 -3.41 4.19 7.90
N ALA A 147 -4.64 4.68 8.01
CA ALA A 147 -4.86 6.10 8.25
C ALA A 147 -4.13 6.48 9.54
N VAL A 148 -3.24 7.44 9.44
CA VAL A 148 -2.65 8.05 10.63
C VAL A 148 -3.72 9.01 11.14
N ASP A 149 -4.62 8.53 11.99
CA ASP A 149 -5.33 9.42 12.87
C ASP A 149 -4.26 10.21 13.64
N ALA A 150 -4.47 11.52 13.75
CA ALA A 150 -3.58 12.54 14.31
C ALA A 150 -2.55 12.03 15.35
N PRO A 151 -1.40 12.69 15.51
CA PRO A 151 -0.24 12.15 16.23
C PRO A 151 -0.67 11.48 17.52
N GLN A 152 -0.66 10.16 17.54
CA GLN A 152 -0.66 9.44 18.80
C GLN A 152 0.66 9.87 19.45
N GLU A 153 0.55 10.70 20.48
CA GLU A 153 1.61 10.85 21.46
C GLU A 153 2.11 9.44 21.73
N ASP A 154 3.41 9.24 21.62
CA ASP A 154 4.07 7.93 21.74
C ASP A 154 3.54 7.17 22.94
N HIS A 155 2.45 6.43 22.77
CA HIS A 155 1.93 5.57 23.81
C HIS A 155 2.84 4.33 23.87
N VAL A 156 3.94 4.50 24.57
CA VAL A 156 4.78 3.37 24.99
C VAL A 156 3.92 2.58 25.98
N PRO A 157 3.53 1.34 25.68
CA PRO A 157 2.75 0.53 26.60
C PRO A 157 3.40 0.50 27.98
N GLU A 158 2.62 0.65 29.05
CA GLU A 158 3.15 0.69 30.42
C GLU A 158 4.05 -0.50 30.75
N SER A 159 3.79 -1.66 30.14
CA SER A 159 4.62 -2.85 30.22
C SER A 159 6.07 -2.64 29.73
N TRP A 160 6.30 -1.68 28.81
CA TRP A 160 7.62 -1.37 28.28
C TRP A 160 8.32 -0.28 29.10
N GLN A 161 7.56 0.57 29.80
CA GLN A 161 8.12 1.60 30.70
C GLN A 161 8.85 0.96 31.89
N HIS A 162 8.34 -0.15 32.42
CA HIS A 162 9.00 -0.91 33.48
C HIS A 162 10.29 -1.60 33.02
N ALA A 163 10.38 -2.04 31.76
CA ALA A 163 11.57 -2.67 31.22
C ALA A 163 12.73 -1.68 31.04
N LEU A 164 12.44 -0.41 30.77
CA LEU A 164 13.45 0.63 30.58
C LEU A 164 13.96 1.20 31.91
N GLN A 165 13.20 1.09 33.00
CA GLN A 165 13.58 1.58 34.33
C GLN A 165 14.38 0.56 35.15
N GLY A 166 14.36 -0.72 34.75
CA GLY A 166 15.01 -1.83 35.48
C GLY A 166 16.49 -2.07 35.17
N SER A 167 17.11 -1.34 34.23
CA SER A 167 18.50 -1.60 33.80
C SER A 167 19.56 -0.68 34.48
N GLY A 168 19.22 0.00 35.54
CA GLY A 168 20.06 1.04 36.14
C GLY A 168 20.64 0.75 37.54
N ALA A 169 20.70 -0.48 38.04
CA ALA A 169 21.27 -0.78 39.34
C ALA A 169 21.98 -2.14 39.40
N ALA A 170 23.22 -2.16 38.94
CA ALA A 170 24.20 -3.16 39.42
C ALA A 170 25.59 -2.49 39.39
N ARG A 171 26.01 -2.02 40.52
CA ARG A 171 27.42 -1.80 40.87
C ARG A 171 27.80 -2.83 41.92
#